data_cec3c0a3e68e332be9bf30285d1eab3c
#
_entry.id   cec3c0a3e68e332be9bf30285d1eab3c
#
_cell.length_a   1.000
_cell.length_b   1.000
_cell.length_c   1.000
_cell.angle_alpha   90.00
_cell.angle_beta   90.00
_cell.angle_gamma   90.00
#
_symmetry.space_group_name_H-M   'P 1'
#
loop_
_entity.id
_entity.type
_entity.pdbx_description
1 polymer ?
#
loop_
_entity_poly.entity_id
_entity_poly.type
_entity_poly.pdbx_seq_one_letter_code
_entity_poly.pdbx_strand_id
1 'polypeptide(L)'
;MNYIIFDLEWNQSPCGPEYENPRIPFEIIEIGAIKLNDKFEIVDEYSSIVKPRIYKRLHKHIRQMLNYDEEYLKTGRPFDMVCREFMKWCGTDFIFGTWGTSDLPQLQKNMDYYYICLLYTSDAADEL
;
A
#
# COMPACT_ATOMS: atom_id res chain seq x y z
N MET A 1 -20.35 4.62 -9.44
CA MET A 1 -19.43 3.89 -8.55
C MET A 1 -18.14 3.60 -9.28
N ASN A 2 -17.01 3.78 -8.61
CA ASN A 2 -15.70 3.54 -9.21
C ASN A 2 -15.08 2.26 -8.68
N TYR A 3 -14.13 1.72 -9.45
CA TYR A 3 -13.31 0.59 -9.03
C TYR A 3 -11.89 1.11 -8.84
N ILE A 4 -11.31 0.83 -7.67
CA ILE A 4 -9.94 1.20 -7.36
C ILE A 4 -9.10 -0.07 -7.41
N ILE A 5 -8.31 -0.21 -8.46
CA ILE A 5 -7.43 -1.36 -8.61
C ILE A 5 -6.06 -0.93 -8.12
N PHE A 6 -5.58 -1.53 -7.04
CA PHE A 6 -4.33 -1.10 -6.44
C PHE A 6 -3.35 -2.25 -6.26
N ASP A 7 -2.09 -1.88 -6.20
CA ASP A 7 -0.96 -2.77 -6.00
C ASP A 7 -0.02 -2.12 -5.01
N LEU A 8 0.57 -2.93 -4.13
CA LEU A 8 1.46 -2.46 -3.08
C LEU A 8 2.84 -3.07 -3.27
N GLU A 9 3.86 -2.28 -2.94
CA GLU A 9 5.18 -2.83 -2.68
C GLU A 9 5.44 -2.71 -1.18
N TRP A 10 6.02 -3.74 -0.58
CA TRP A 10 6.34 -3.72 0.83
C TRP A 10 7.72 -4.27 1.10
N ASN A 11 8.29 -3.83 2.23
CA ASN A 11 9.55 -4.31 2.74
C ASN A 11 9.30 -5.16 3.98
N GLN A 12 10.25 -6.01 4.30
CA GLN A 12 10.23 -6.85 5.50
C GLN A 12 11.57 -6.75 6.20
N SER A 13 11.67 -7.35 7.39
CA SER A 13 12.90 -7.27 8.18
C SER A 13 14.11 -7.77 7.40
N PRO A 14 15.12 -6.92 7.18
CA PRO A 14 16.32 -7.32 6.45
C PRO A 14 17.22 -8.29 7.23
N CYS A 15 17.01 -8.39 8.54
CA CYS A 15 17.83 -9.22 9.45
C CYS A 15 17.18 -10.55 9.82
N GLY A 16 16.03 -10.88 9.23
CA GLY A 16 15.34 -12.14 9.45
C GLY A 16 14.04 -12.00 10.23
N PRO A 17 13.23 -13.07 10.28
CA PRO A 17 11.89 -13.03 10.89
C PRO A 17 11.91 -12.73 12.39
N GLU A 18 12.97 -13.11 13.11
CA GLU A 18 13.08 -12.86 14.55
C GLU A 18 13.22 -11.37 14.90
N TYR A 19 13.55 -10.54 13.90
CA TYR A 19 13.67 -9.09 14.10
C TYR A 19 12.47 -8.33 13.53
N GLU A 20 11.44 -9.04 13.07
CA GLU A 20 10.28 -8.35 12.51
C GLU A 20 9.36 -7.86 13.64
N ASN A 21 8.71 -6.72 13.37
CA ASN A 21 7.68 -6.21 14.26
C ASN A 21 6.40 -7.00 14.01
N PRO A 22 5.86 -7.75 15.00
CA PRO A 22 4.70 -8.60 14.79
C PRO A 22 3.43 -7.84 14.42
N ARG A 23 3.35 -6.55 14.73
CA ARG A 23 2.20 -5.72 14.36
C ARG A 23 2.26 -5.26 12.91
N ILE A 24 3.47 -5.22 12.33
CA ILE A 24 3.68 -4.77 10.95
C ILE A 24 4.84 -5.59 10.34
N PRO A 25 4.60 -6.89 10.06
CA PRO A 25 5.64 -7.72 9.46
C PRO A 25 6.06 -7.26 8.06
N PHE A 26 5.14 -6.63 7.32
CA PHE A 26 5.40 -6.10 5.99
C PHE A 26 5.04 -4.62 5.98
N GLU A 27 6.06 -3.78 5.76
CA GLU A 27 5.88 -2.33 5.74
C GLU A 27 5.70 -1.86 4.30
N ILE A 28 4.59 -1.18 4.02
CA ILE A 28 4.30 -0.66 2.69
C ILE A 28 5.29 0.45 2.35
N ILE A 29 5.91 0.35 1.16
CA ILE A 29 6.88 1.32 0.65
C ILE A 29 6.43 1.97 -0.66
N GLU A 30 5.35 1.47 -1.27
CA GLU A 30 4.77 2.10 -2.47
C GLU A 30 3.32 1.69 -2.61
N ILE A 31 2.48 2.65 -3.00
CA ILE A 31 1.09 2.41 -3.36
C ILE A 31 0.92 2.88 -4.80
N GLY A 32 0.46 1.99 -5.67
CA GLY A 32 0.09 2.31 -7.04
C GLY A 32 -1.35 1.91 -7.28
N ALA A 33 -2.13 2.74 -7.99
CA ALA A 33 -3.52 2.44 -8.23
C ALA A 33 -4.04 3.10 -9.50
N ILE A 34 -5.07 2.48 -10.07
CA ILE A 34 -5.86 3.09 -11.13
C ILE A 34 -7.31 3.16 -10.69
N LYS A 35 -8.00 4.16 -11.17
CA LYS A 35 -9.43 4.35 -10.91
C LYS A 35 -10.19 4.08 -12.20
N LEU A 36 -11.14 3.15 -12.13
CA LEU A 36 -12.01 2.81 -13.25
C LEU A 36 -13.42 3.31 -12.94
N ASN A 37 -14.11 3.78 -13.98
CA ASN A 37 -15.54 4.11 -13.85
C ASN A 37 -16.38 2.83 -14.00
N ASP A 38 -17.70 2.95 -13.98
CA ASP A 38 -18.63 1.81 -14.10
C ASP A 38 -18.61 1.17 -15.49
N LYS A 39 -17.94 1.79 -16.48
CA LYS A 39 -17.69 1.21 -17.79
C LYS A 39 -16.30 0.61 -17.91
N PHE A 40 -15.55 0.52 -16.79
CA PHE A 40 -14.19 0.01 -16.73
C PHE A 40 -13.18 0.81 -17.55
N GLU A 41 -13.44 2.09 -17.72
CA GLU A 41 -12.50 3.01 -18.34
C GLU A 41 -11.62 3.64 -17.27
N ILE A 42 -10.32 3.78 -17.56
CA ILE A 42 -9.38 4.42 -16.63
C ILE A 42 -9.68 5.93 -16.62
N VAL A 43 -10.06 6.45 -15.46
CA VAL A 43 -10.36 7.87 -15.28
C VAL A 43 -9.33 8.62 -14.46
N ASP A 44 -8.48 7.91 -13.72
CA ASP A 44 -7.39 8.54 -12.94
C ASP A 44 -6.36 7.50 -12.53
N GLU A 45 -5.20 7.97 -12.11
CA GLU A 45 -4.10 7.12 -11.61
C GLU A 45 -3.52 7.76 -10.35
N TYR A 46 -2.99 6.91 -9.46
CA TYR A 46 -2.33 7.34 -8.24
C TYR A 46 -1.04 6.53 -8.07
N SER A 47 0.02 7.19 -7.65
CA SER A 47 1.26 6.52 -7.32
C SER A 47 2.04 7.34 -6.30
N SER A 48 2.53 6.68 -5.26
CA SER A 48 3.38 7.33 -4.27
C SER A 48 4.28 6.33 -3.59
N ILE A 49 5.56 6.68 -3.42
CA ILE A 49 6.44 5.95 -2.53
C ILE A 49 6.17 6.39 -1.09
N VAL A 50 6.51 5.51 -0.15
CA VAL A 50 6.34 5.75 1.28
C VAL A 50 7.71 5.68 1.94
N LYS A 51 8.03 6.68 2.76
CA LYS A 51 9.29 6.69 3.49
C LYS A 51 9.28 5.59 4.56
N PRO A 52 10.23 4.64 4.54
CA PRO A 52 10.28 3.59 5.56
C PRO A 52 10.52 4.15 6.94
N ARG A 53 9.79 3.63 7.91
CA ARG A 53 9.92 4.02 9.31
C ARG A 53 10.39 2.85 10.18
N ILE A 54 9.93 1.63 9.85
CA ILE A 54 10.19 0.43 10.66
C ILE A 54 11.44 -0.29 10.16
N TYR A 55 11.47 -0.61 8.86
CA TYR A 55 12.58 -1.33 8.23
C TYR A 55 13.29 -0.39 7.28
N LYS A 56 14.30 0.32 7.79
CA LYS A 56 14.97 1.38 7.01
C LYS A 56 15.87 0.84 5.91
N ARG A 57 16.31 -0.41 6.04
CA ARG A 57 17.08 -1.09 4.98
C ARG A 57 16.17 -2.05 4.24
N LEU A 58 16.32 -2.12 2.94
CA LEU A 58 15.56 -3.06 2.12
C LEU A 58 16.06 -4.48 2.33
N HIS A 59 15.11 -5.41 2.48
CA HIS A 59 15.42 -6.83 2.43
C HIS A 59 16.03 -7.16 1.06
N LYS A 60 17.03 -8.06 1.03
CA LYS A 60 17.79 -8.32 -0.20
C LYS A 60 16.93 -8.72 -1.39
N HIS A 61 15.87 -9.51 -1.16
CA HIS A 61 14.97 -9.91 -2.24
C HIS A 61 14.16 -8.74 -2.78
N ILE A 62 13.75 -7.84 -1.90
CA ILE A 62 13.00 -6.65 -2.29
C ILE A 62 13.90 -5.71 -3.08
N ARG A 63 15.13 -5.51 -2.64
CA ARG A 63 16.11 -4.69 -3.35
C ARG A 63 16.34 -5.20 -4.78
N GLN A 64 16.38 -6.53 -4.97
CA GLN A 64 16.59 -7.13 -6.28
C GLN A 64 15.40 -6.93 -7.21
N MET A 65 14.18 -6.84 -6.65
CA MET A 65 12.96 -6.69 -7.42
C MET A 65 12.65 -5.25 -7.82
N LEU A 66 13.10 -4.28 -7.00
CA LEU A 66 12.77 -2.87 -7.21
C LEU A 66 13.82 -2.15 -8.06
N ASN A 67 13.37 -1.08 -8.74
CA ASN A 67 14.23 -0.22 -9.54
C ASN A 67 14.80 0.95 -8.74
N TYR A 68 14.62 0.95 -7.42
CA TYR A 68 15.06 2.04 -6.54
C TYR A 68 15.63 1.47 -5.24
N ASP A 69 16.32 2.31 -4.50
CA ASP A 69 17.04 1.95 -3.27
C ASP A 69 16.52 2.75 -2.07
N GLU A 70 17.19 2.56 -0.93
CA GLU A 70 16.84 3.26 0.31
C GLU A 70 16.94 4.78 0.18
N GLU A 71 17.91 5.28 -0.57
CA GLU A 71 18.09 6.72 -0.74
C GLU A 71 16.89 7.34 -1.45
N TYR A 72 16.38 6.65 -2.47
CA TYR A 72 15.17 7.10 -3.15
C TYR A 72 13.96 7.08 -2.21
N LEU A 73 13.81 6.00 -1.43
CA LEU A 73 12.68 5.87 -0.50
C LEU A 73 12.68 6.95 0.60
N LYS A 74 13.85 7.45 0.98
CA LYS A 74 13.94 8.56 1.95
C LYS A 74 13.30 9.85 1.43
N THR A 75 13.13 9.99 0.13
CA THR A 75 12.47 11.16 -0.46
C THR A 75 10.95 11.09 -0.37
N GLY A 76 10.40 9.93 0.02
CA GLY A 76 8.97 9.74 0.16
C GLY A 76 8.42 10.41 1.41
N ARG A 77 7.10 10.41 1.49
CA ARG A 77 6.38 10.94 2.65
C ARG A 77 6.03 9.80 3.61
N PRO A 78 5.78 10.10 4.90
CA PRO A 78 5.34 9.09 5.86
C PRO A 78 4.06 8.38 5.42
N PHE A 79 3.90 7.12 5.85
CA PHE A 79 2.74 6.30 5.46
C PHE A 79 1.41 6.94 5.80
N ASP A 80 1.29 7.55 6.98
CA ASP A 80 0.02 8.16 7.40
C ASP A 80 -0.42 9.27 6.45
N MET A 81 0.51 10.07 5.96
CA MET A 81 0.22 11.12 4.98
C MET A 81 -0.18 10.53 3.64
N VAL A 82 0.59 9.56 3.14
CA VAL A 82 0.32 8.92 1.85
C VAL A 82 -1.02 8.18 1.89
N CYS A 83 -1.27 7.46 2.96
CA CYS A 83 -2.51 6.68 3.10
C CYS A 83 -3.74 7.59 3.14
N ARG A 84 -3.68 8.68 3.89
CA ARG A 84 -4.80 9.64 3.94
C ARG A 84 -5.05 10.28 2.58
N GLU A 85 -3.98 10.63 1.86
CA GLU A 85 -4.09 11.16 0.51
C GLU A 85 -4.71 10.12 -0.44
N PHE A 86 -4.25 8.88 -0.35
CA PHE A 86 -4.77 7.78 -1.15
C PHE A 86 -6.26 7.56 -0.89
N MET A 87 -6.67 7.51 0.38
CA MET A 87 -8.08 7.33 0.73
C MET A 87 -8.94 8.49 0.24
N LYS A 88 -8.43 9.71 0.32
CA LYS A 88 -9.13 10.87 -0.23
C LYS A 88 -9.26 10.78 -1.74
N TRP A 89 -8.22 10.32 -2.43
CA TRP A 89 -8.24 10.10 -3.86
C TRP A 89 -9.27 9.03 -4.25
N CYS A 90 -9.39 7.96 -3.45
CA CYS A 90 -10.37 6.90 -3.69
C CYS A 90 -11.81 7.44 -3.67
N GLY A 91 -12.09 8.42 -2.80
CA GLY A 91 -13.43 8.95 -2.63
C GLY A 91 -14.26 8.11 -1.67
N THR A 92 -15.59 8.15 -1.82
CA THR A 92 -16.52 7.45 -0.92
C THR A 92 -17.37 6.38 -1.60
N ASP A 93 -17.43 6.40 -2.92
CA ASP A 93 -18.28 5.47 -3.69
C ASP A 93 -17.39 4.63 -4.61
N PHE A 94 -16.77 3.59 -4.02
CA PHE A 94 -15.83 2.76 -4.76
C PHE A 94 -15.79 1.33 -4.21
N ILE A 95 -15.23 0.42 -5.02
CA ILE A 95 -14.90 -0.94 -4.63
C ILE A 95 -13.41 -1.13 -4.90
N PHE A 96 -12.68 -1.70 -3.96
CA PHE A 96 -11.29 -2.09 -4.17
C PHE A 96 -11.20 -3.40 -4.95
N GLY A 97 -10.17 -3.49 -5.80
CA GLY A 97 -9.77 -4.73 -6.45
C GLY A 97 -8.26 -4.89 -6.40
N THR A 98 -7.81 -6.13 -6.27
CA THR A 98 -6.38 -6.47 -6.27
C THR A 98 -6.16 -7.75 -7.06
N TRP A 99 -4.90 -7.99 -7.47
CA TRP A 99 -4.55 -9.21 -8.20
C TRP A 99 -4.35 -10.42 -7.29
N GLY A 100 -4.27 -10.22 -5.99
CA GLY A 100 -4.04 -11.31 -5.05
C GLY A 100 -4.77 -11.09 -3.75
N THR A 101 -4.59 -12.03 -2.82
CA THR A 101 -5.26 -12.02 -1.52
C THR A 101 -4.50 -11.24 -0.45
N SER A 102 -3.27 -10.81 -0.74
CA SER A 102 -2.36 -10.24 0.28
C SER A 102 -2.42 -8.71 0.39
N ASP A 103 -2.72 -8.01 -0.70
CA ASP A 103 -2.60 -6.54 -0.71
C ASP A 103 -3.56 -5.87 0.28
N LEU A 104 -4.83 -6.25 0.27
CA LEU A 104 -5.80 -5.62 1.15
C LEU A 104 -5.52 -5.92 2.64
N PRO A 105 -5.21 -7.17 3.05
CA PRO A 105 -4.81 -7.43 4.42
C PRO A 105 -3.56 -6.66 4.85
N GLN A 106 -2.58 -6.49 3.97
CA GLN A 106 -1.37 -5.72 4.30
C GLN A 106 -1.67 -4.23 4.42
N LEU A 107 -2.52 -3.69 3.55
CA LEU A 107 -2.98 -2.32 3.69
C LEU A 107 -3.66 -2.13 5.05
N GLN A 108 -4.55 -3.04 5.42
CA GLN A 108 -5.25 -2.99 6.70
C GLN A 108 -4.29 -3.02 7.88
N LYS A 109 -3.30 -3.92 7.88
CA LYS A 109 -2.32 -4.01 8.96
C LYS A 109 -1.49 -2.74 9.10
N ASN A 110 -1.08 -2.17 7.98
CA ASN A 110 -0.33 -0.91 8.00
C ASN A 110 -1.20 0.23 8.54
N MET A 111 -2.46 0.30 8.12
CA MET A 111 -3.40 1.30 8.63
C MET A 111 -3.64 1.13 10.13
N ASP A 112 -3.83 -0.10 10.59
CA ASP A 112 -4.04 -0.40 12.01
C ASP A 112 -2.82 0.02 12.85
N TYR A 113 -1.63 -0.20 12.35
CA TYR A 113 -0.40 0.18 13.05
C TYR A 113 -0.35 1.69 13.32
N TYR A 114 -0.87 2.49 12.40
CA TYR A 114 -0.91 3.95 12.52
C TYR A 114 -2.25 4.48 13.03
N TYR A 115 -3.16 3.59 13.49
CA TYR A 115 -4.50 3.96 13.98
C TYR A 115 -5.32 4.71 12.94
N ILE A 116 -5.19 4.34 11.67
CA ILE A 116 -5.98 4.91 10.57
C ILE A 116 -7.18 4.00 10.32
N CYS A 117 -8.39 4.58 10.34
CA CYS A 117 -9.62 3.81 10.09
C CYS A 117 -9.93 3.79 8.59
N LEU A 118 -10.28 2.60 8.08
CA LEU A 118 -10.83 2.47 6.75
C LEU A 118 -12.25 3.03 6.72
N LEU A 119 -12.58 3.74 5.66
CA LEU A 119 -13.89 4.36 5.48
C LEU A 119 -14.84 3.47 4.66
N TYR A 120 -14.50 2.20 4.46
CA TYR A 120 -15.33 1.23 3.74
C TYR A 120 -15.31 -0.11 4.47
N THR A 121 -16.26 -1.00 4.11
CA THR A 121 -16.33 -2.34 4.70
C THR A 121 -15.52 -3.33 3.86
N SER A 122 -15.17 -4.49 4.47
CA SER A 122 -14.47 -5.56 3.76
C SER A 122 -15.27 -6.13 2.60
N ASP A 123 -16.59 -5.96 2.61
CA ASP A 123 -17.47 -6.44 1.54
C ASP A 123 -17.28 -5.64 0.24
N ALA A 124 -16.64 -4.49 0.32
CA ALA A 124 -16.38 -3.65 -0.85
C ALA A 124 -15.10 -4.00 -1.59
N ALA A 125 -14.38 -5.06 -1.18
CA ALA A 125 -13.10 -5.45 -1.78
C ALA A 125 -13.26 -6.74 -2.57
N ASP A 126 -12.81 -6.73 -3.83
CA ASP A 126 -12.82 -7.88 -4.72
C ASP A 126 -11.42 -8.15 -5.27
N GLU A 127 -11.17 -9.42 -5.62
CA GLU A 127 -9.95 -9.83 -6.32
C GLU A 127 -10.21 -9.89 -7.82
N LEU A 128 -9.19 -9.61 -8.57
CA LEU A 128 -9.27 -9.66 -10.04
C LEU A 128 -8.69 -10.97 -10.61
#